data_629b3e72b37c30b99ee46a86afb2b21c
#
_entry.id   629b3e72b37c30b99ee46a86afb2b21c
#
_cell.length_a   1.000
_cell.length_b   1.000
_cell.length_c   1.000
_cell.angle_alpha   90.00
_cell.angle_beta   90.00
_cell.angle_gamma   90.00
#
_symmetry.space_group_name_H-M   'P 1'
#
loop_
_entity.id
_entity.type
_entity.pdbx_description
1 polymer ?
#
loop_
_entity_poly.entity_id
_entity_poly.type
_entity_poly.pdbx_seq_one_letter_code
_entity_poly.pdbx_strand_id
1 'polypeptide(L)'
;MPGRLQLRLSGVLCVLAVGISCWLCLPPAACASKSVLIEQVEVQVRAEKNLPEPVRQRMEKSVAAIAGQLLEGRKTAEVSQAREDYAGIIQQVFDKVLVGYTVSRVAVDVQDGSGTARVQVFLVPWQDTIQKVRVDVSVEGMPKVAEALLQQDVSGMEEVFQSSLQGLPVAAVDWSHGLLRKQVAAFLEERAPEFKADFDVQVAADTRVQVVLYPLLPVVRTVDLSMRSDTVLNAGLLMKRQMMQSAVDGLIGLPVHFVERHRQEFEVYLADVMNEDADCRRWSVTTQVALAPGEKLKVMSRSDSAIYRVRLEGWADVGNSWGNQHDTSLKARLHLGRMLSERSEIFSQTDFYPQSVKWDWDVGFRYALPSGISAGVRYDLRNDYFKVDVIQPVSRKWLIRYEYRDLEHHSEYGIRYKLHDFLSLEYAMDSHGSWLRFIGYF
;
A
#
# COMPACT_ATOMS: atom_id res chain seq x y z
N MET A 1 14.41 63.69 -10.17
CA MET A 1 14.35 65.16 -10.07
C MET A 1 13.82 65.53 -8.70
N PRO A 2 14.23 66.63 -8.15
CA PRO A 2 15.42 66.83 -7.35
C PRO A 2 15.12 67.51 -6.01
N GLY A 3 16.16 67.70 -5.25
CA GLY A 3 16.38 68.81 -4.36
C GLY A 3 16.72 68.38 -2.94
N ARG A 4 17.95 68.25 -2.53
CA ARG A 4 18.93 69.32 -2.17
C ARG A 4 18.36 70.30 -1.12
N LEU A 5 19.01 70.33 0.04
CA LEU A 5 19.99 71.35 0.48
C LEU A 5 20.21 71.14 1.97
N GLN A 6 21.36 70.86 2.45
CA GLN A 6 22.55 71.68 2.75
C GLN A 6 22.33 72.83 3.76
N LEU A 7 23.16 72.79 4.69
CA LEU A 7 24.08 73.82 5.25
C LEU A 7 23.96 73.98 6.77
N ARG A 8 25.04 73.73 7.40
CA ARG A 8 26.23 74.60 7.83
C ARG A 8 25.99 75.18 9.23
N LEU A 9 26.86 75.12 10.05
CA LEU A 9 28.24 75.54 10.39
C LEU A 9 28.31 76.26 11.71
N SER A 10 29.36 75.94 12.40
CA SER A 10 30.26 76.80 13.15
C SER A 10 29.79 77.38 14.49
N GLY A 11 30.64 77.37 15.38
CA GLY A 11 31.90 77.81 15.76
C GLY A 11 32.07 77.73 17.27
N VAL A 12 33.12 77.30 17.71
CA VAL A 12 34.38 77.96 18.00
C VAL A 12 34.42 78.67 19.35
N LEU A 13 35.33 78.18 20.10
CA LEU A 13 36.39 78.77 20.88
C LEU A 13 36.24 78.97 22.38
N CYS A 14 37.21 78.37 23.06
CA CYS A 14 38.18 78.93 24.03
C CYS A 14 37.61 79.44 25.36
N VAL A 15 38.19 79.21 26.49
CA VAL A 15 39.50 79.43 26.98
C VAL A 15 39.64 78.92 28.45
N LEU A 16 40.75 78.27 28.76
CA LEU A 16 41.63 78.38 29.92
C LEU A 16 41.03 78.81 31.29
N ALA A 17 41.26 78.19 32.36
CA ALA A 17 42.49 77.89 33.04
C ALA A 17 42.30 77.55 34.51
N VAL A 18 43.21 76.74 34.99
CA VAL A 18 43.85 76.83 36.32
C VAL A 18 43.04 76.38 37.56
N GLY A 19 43.46 75.29 38.09
CA GLY A 19 43.99 75.33 39.44
C GLY A 19 43.34 74.42 40.47
N ILE A 20 44.16 73.68 41.03
CA ILE A 20 44.24 73.24 42.43
C ILE A 20 43.81 71.83 42.74
N SER A 21 44.83 71.04 43.01
CA SER A 21 44.88 69.81 43.78
C SER A 21 43.90 69.73 44.92
N CYS A 22 43.14 68.68 44.96
CA CYS A 22 42.67 68.15 46.21
C CYS A 22 42.71 66.60 46.16
N TRP A 23 43.71 66.05 46.76
CA TRP A 23 43.86 64.66 47.10
C TRP A 23 42.74 64.28 48.06
N LEU A 24 41.75 63.50 47.54
CA LEU A 24 40.83 62.77 48.40
C LEU A 24 40.84 61.33 47.97
N CYS A 25 41.28 60.50 48.88
CA CYS A 25 41.23 59.06 48.82
C CYS A 25 39.81 58.58 48.43
N LEU A 26 39.70 58.07 47.24
CA LEU A 26 38.57 57.19 46.87
C LEU A 26 38.94 55.78 47.32
N PRO A 27 38.05 55.09 48.03
CA PRO A 27 38.21 53.67 48.29
C PRO A 27 38.16 52.89 46.96
N PRO A 28 38.87 51.78 46.86
CA PRO A 28 38.79 50.96 45.62
C PRO A 28 37.37 50.60 45.38
N ALA A 29 36.84 50.96 44.20
CA ALA A 29 35.57 50.48 43.74
C ALA A 29 35.62 48.94 43.75
N ALA A 30 34.92 48.35 44.72
CA ALA A 30 34.63 46.94 44.64
C ALA A 30 33.99 46.68 43.29
N CYS A 31 34.69 45.99 42.44
CA CYS A 31 34.11 45.42 41.21
C CYS A 31 32.92 44.57 41.67
N ALA A 32 31.75 45.15 41.59
CA ALA A 32 30.50 44.37 41.66
C ALA A 32 30.56 43.45 40.40
N SER A 33 31.05 42.26 40.60
CA SER A 33 30.95 41.23 39.55
C SER A 33 29.44 41.10 39.25
N LYS A 34 29.06 41.48 38.04
CA LYS A 34 27.72 41.22 37.55
C LYS A 34 27.44 39.73 37.80
N SER A 35 26.58 39.47 38.73
CA SER A 35 26.14 38.09 39.05
C SER A 35 25.40 37.58 37.82
N VAL A 36 26.06 36.80 36.99
CA VAL A 36 25.46 36.14 35.84
C VAL A 36 24.55 35.02 36.36
N LEU A 37 23.33 35.00 35.91
CA LEU A 37 22.37 33.92 36.25
C LEU A 37 22.55 32.79 35.22
N ILE A 38 22.32 31.57 35.66
CA ILE A 38 22.31 30.39 34.78
C ILE A 38 21.00 30.44 33.98
N GLU A 39 21.13 30.55 32.67
CA GLU A 39 20.02 30.60 31.70
C GLU A 39 19.82 29.26 31.00
N GLN A 40 20.89 28.44 30.90
CA GLN A 40 20.84 27.17 30.16
C GLN A 40 21.65 26.09 30.90
N VAL A 41 21.12 24.86 30.87
CA VAL A 41 21.80 23.68 31.41
C VAL A 41 22.07 22.68 30.30
N GLU A 42 23.34 22.42 30.00
CA GLU A 42 23.78 21.39 29.11
C GLU A 42 24.04 20.09 29.87
N VAL A 43 23.47 18.98 29.39
CA VAL A 43 23.64 17.69 30.06
C VAL A 43 24.33 16.71 29.15
N GLN A 44 25.25 15.95 29.71
CA GLN A 44 25.94 14.86 29.04
C GLN A 44 25.92 13.62 29.93
N VAL A 45 25.35 12.52 29.40
CA VAL A 45 25.35 11.22 30.08
C VAL A 45 26.42 10.32 29.45
N ARG A 46 27.29 9.77 30.31
CA ARG A 46 28.36 8.83 29.96
C ARG A 46 28.18 7.53 30.72
N ALA A 47 28.25 6.40 30.05
CA ALA A 47 28.25 5.09 30.70
C ALA A 47 29.59 4.40 30.51
N GLU A 48 29.97 3.56 31.42
CA GLU A 48 31.20 2.77 31.38
C GLU A 48 31.18 1.75 30.23
N LYS A 49 30.00 1.23 29.86
CA LYS A 49 29.78 0.38 28.71
C LYS A 49 28.91 1.11 27.68
N ASN A 50 28.84 0.55 26.48
CA ASN A 50 28.09 1.13 25.37
C ASN A 50 26.61 1.29 25.75
N LEU A 51 26.12 2.53 25.76
CA LEU A 51 24.75 2.90 26.05
C LEU A 51 24.01 3.14 24.71
N PRO A 52 22.88 2.50 24.43
CA PRO A 52 22.12 2.75 23.22
C PRO A 52 21.77 4.22 23.05
N GLU A 53 22.02 4.77 21.87
CA GLU A 53 21.88 6.20 21.58
C GLU A 53 20.47 6.76 21.89
N PRO A 54 19.37 6.07 21.51
CA PRO A 54 18.04 6.55 21.83
C PRO A 54 17.77 6.63 23.35
N VAL A 55 18.34 5.68 24.09
CA VAL A 55 18.24 5.62 25.56
C VAL A 55 19.06 6.74 26.19
N ARG A 56 20.28 6.96 25.69
CA ARG A 56 21.15 8.06 26.11
C ARG A 56 20.47 9.41 25.96
N GLN A 57 19.90 9.70 24.80
CA GLN A 57 19.17 10.94 24.51
C GLN A 57 17.98 11.15 25.45
N ARG A 58 17.24 10.08 25.76
CA ARG A 58 16.13 10.16 26.70
C ARG A 58 16.61 10.45 28.12
N MET A 59 17.71 9.80 28.57
CA MET A 59 18.31 10.08 29.86
C MET A 59 18.80 11.52 29.93
N GLU A 60 19.50 12.01 28.94
CA GLU A 60 20.00 13.40 28.85
C GLU A 60 18.85 14.41 28.96
N LYS A 61 17.74 14.18 28.27
CA LYS A 61 16.52 15.02 28.39
C LYS A 61 15.91 15.00 29.78
N SER A 62 15.88 13.83 30.42
CA SER A 62 15.33 13.69 31.76
C SER A 62 16.25 14.37 32.79
N VAL A 63 17.56 14.21 32.67
CA VAL A 63 18.56 14.89 33.50
C VAL A 63 18.49 16.40 33.30
N ALA A 64 18.40 16.88 32.06
CA ALA A 64 18.29 18.29 31.72
C ALA A 64 17.06 18.95 32.35
N ALA A 65 15.91 18.27 32.35
CA ALA A 65 14.69 18.78 32.97
C ALA A 65 14.84 18.96 34.48
N ILE A 66 15.46 17.99 35.18
CA ILE A 66 15.65 18.04 36.64
C ILE A 66 16.77 19.01 37.00
N ALA A 67 17.90 18.94 36.27
CA ALA A 67 19.03 19.85 36.51
C ALA A 67 18.65 21.30 36.21
N GLY A 68 17.83 21.55 35.17
CA GLY A 68 17.27 22.86 34.87
C GLY A 68 16.46 23.42 36.06
N GLN A 69 15.54 22.63 36.61
CA GLN A 69 14.74 23.05 37.78
C GLN A 69 15.60 23.41 38.98
N LEU A 70 16.76 22.77 39.17
CA LEU A 70 17.66 23.00 40.28
C LEU A 70 18.62 24.17 40.06
N LEU A 71 19.08 24.39 38.84
CA LEU A 71 20.20 25.28 38.51
C LEU A 71 19.76 26.56 37.80
N GLU A 72 18.71 26.55 36.98
CA GLU A 72 18.25 27.74 36.25
C GLU A 72 17.80 28.85 37.19
N GLY A 73 18.14 30.07 36.87
CA GLY A 73 17.86 31.24 37.71
C GLY A 73 18.77 31.40 38.92
N ARG A 74 19.70 30.46 39.19
CA ARG A 74 20.73 30.61 40.25
C ARG A 74 21.91 31.41 39.76
N LYS A 75 22.65 32.06 40.68
CA LYS A 75 23.85 32.78 40.38
C LYS A 75 24.99 31.81 40.10
N THR A 76 25.74 32.06 39.05
CA THR A 76 26.90 31.21 38.68
C THR A 76 27.91 31.07 39.84
N ALA A 77 28.17 32.13 40.59
CA ALA A 77 29.06 32.12 41.75
C ALA A 77 28.54 31.22 42.89
N GLU A 78 27.22 31.22 43.17
CA GLU A 78 26.57 30.40 44.19
C GLU A 78 26.69 28.90 43.80
N VAL A 79 26.36 28.56 42.57
CA VAL A 79 26.45 27.16 42.10
C VAL A 79 27.92 26.72 42.02
N SER A 80 28.82 27.58 41.65
CA SER A 80 30.25 27.27 41.62
C SER A 80 30.82 26.99 43.01
N GLN A 81 30.32 27.67 44.06
CA GLN A 81 30.73 27.49 45.44
C GLN A 81 30.14 26.23 46.06
N ALA A 82 28.89 25.91 45.73
CA ALA A 82 28.16 24.75 46.26
C ALA A 82 28.06 23.60 45.22
N ARG A 83 29.01 23.46 44.30
CA ARG A 83 28.93 22.50 43.19
C ARG A 83 28.82 21.04 43.64
N GLU A 84 29.45 20.67 44.74
CA GLU A 84 29.36 19.32 45.31
C GLU A 84 27.99 19.02 45.90
N ASP A 85 27.34 20.00 46.53
CA ASP A 85 25.99 19.85 47.06
C ASP A 85 24.97 19.64 45.92
N TYR A 86 25.03 20.45 44.89
CA TYR A 86 24.16 20.28 43.70
C TYR A 86 24.43 18.96 42.98
N ALA A 87 25.69 18.54 42.82
CA ALA A 87 26.03 17.24 42.25
C ALA A 87 25.47 16.10 43.11
N GLY A 88 25.57 16.18 44.44
CA GLY A 88 25.00 15.19 45.35
C GLY A 88 23.48 15.08 45.26
N ILE A 89 22.78 16.22 45.18
CA ILE A 89 21.31 16.23 44.99
C ILE A 89 20.93 15.58 43.68
N ILE A 90 21.60 15.94 42.58
CA ILE A 90 21.35 15.36 41.24
C ILE A 90 21.62 13.86 41.30
N GLN A 91 22.73 13.43 41.90
CA GLN A 91 23.09 12.02 42.07
C GLN A 91 22.01 11.23 42.83
N GLN A 92 21.54 11.73 43.96
CA GLN A 92 20.51 11.06 44.77
C GLN A 92 19.17 10.93 44.02
N VAL A 93 18.79 11.93 43.24
CA VAL A 93 17.57 11.87 42.43
C VAL A 93 17.69 10.82 41.34
N PHE A 94 18.81 10.81 40.62
CA PHE A 94 18.99 9.88 39.48
C PHE A 94 19.26 8.45 39.91
N ASP A 95 19.91 8.20 41.03
CA ASP A 95 20.07 6.85 41.61
C ASP A 95 18.72 6.20 41.96
N LYS A 96 17.70 7.00 42.24
CA LYS A 96 16.33 6.50 42.52
C LYS A 96 15.48 6.34 41.27
N VAL A 97 15.79 7.07 40.22
CA VAL A 97 14.98 7.12 38.97
C VAL A 97 15.52 6.17 37.91
N LEU A 98 16.84 6.00 37.81
CA LEU A 98 17.49 5.19 36.79
C LEU A 98 17.64 3.73 37.23
N VAL A 99 16.60 2.93 37.07
CA VAL A 99 16.67 1.49 37.32
C VAL A 99 17.61 0.81 36.29
N GLY A 100 18.46 -0.06 36.78
CA GLY A 100 19.42 -0.79 35.94
C GLY A 100 20.82 -0.14 35.88
N TYR A 101 20.96 1.07 36.40
CA TYR A 101 22.23 1.80 36.49
C TYR A 101 22.47 2.32 37.89
N THR A 102 23.72 2.43 38.28
CA THR A 102 24.18 3.14 39.46
C THR A 102 24.91 4.40 39.02
N VAL A 103 24.55 5.55 39.58
CA VAL A 103 25.23 6.81 39.30
C VAL A 103 26.53 6.86 40.07
N SER A 104 27.65 6.61 39.39
CA SER A 104 28.96 6.58 40.06
C SER A 104 29.48 7.99 40.41
N ARG A 105 29.18 8.97 39.57
CA ARG A 105 29.61 10.36 39.76
C ARG A 105 28.73 11.32 38.99
N VAL A 106 28.46 12.49 39.57
CA VAL A 106 27.92 13.67 38.87
C VAL A 106 28.96 14.79 38.97
N ALA A 107 29.23 15.44 37.87
CA ALA A 107 30.07 16.64 37.84
C ALA A 107 29.23 17.81 37.32
N VAL A 108 29.18 18.87 38.12
CA VAL A 108 28.53 20.14 37.74
C VAL A 108 29.62 21.15 37.49
N ASP A 109 29.71 21.66 36.26
CA ASP A 109 30.67 22.67 35.87
C ASP A 109 29.95 23.92 35.37
N VAL A 110 30.38 25.09 35.84
CA VAL A 110 29.77 26.37 35.48
C VAL A 110 30.83 27.23 34.88
N GLN A 111 30.61 27.65 33.65
CA GLN A 111 31.53 28.57 32.95
C GLN A 111 31.29 29.99 33.44
N ASP A 112 32.33 30.58 34.04
CA ASP A 112 32.29 31.97 34.48
C ASP A 112 32.00 32.90 33.29
N GLY A 113 30.88 33.64 33.40
CA GLY A 113 30.50 34.65 32.41
C GLY A 113 29.60 34.19 31.26
N SER A 114 29.30 32.88 31.07
CA SER A 114 28.48 32.38 29.99
C SER A 114 27.03 32.14 30.28
N GLY A 115 26.66 32.14 31.57
CA GLY A 115 25.28 31.77 31.98
C GLY A 115 24.88 30.31 31.70
N THR A 116 25.83 29.44 31.36
CA THR A 116 25.62 28.04 31.02
C THR A 116 26.22 27.15 32.09
N ALA A 117 25.43 26.20 32.59
CA ALA A 117 25.90 25.13 33.48
C ALA A 117 25.98 23.81 32.70
N ARG A 118 27.08 23.10 32.87
CA ARG A 118 27.28 21.78 32.28
C ARG A 118 27.23 20.70 33.35
N VAL A 119 26.33 19.74 33.16
CA VAL A 119 26.17 18.60 34.05
C VAL A 119 26.61 17.33 33.35
N GLN A 120 27.56 16.63 33.90
CA GLN A 120 28.01 15.32 33.43
C GLN A 120 27.62 14.24 34.42
N VAL A 121 26.90 13.22 33.94
CA VAL A 121 26.47 12.08 34.76
C VAL A 121 27.17 10.83 34.29
N PHE A 122 27.88 10.14 35.20
CA PHE A 122 28.58 8.91 34.92
C PHE A 122 27.80 7.73 35.47
N LEU A 123 27.47 6.78 34.59
CA LEU A 123 26.64 5.62 34.90
C LEU A 123 27.45 4.32 34.81
N VAL A 124 27.22 3.45 35.78
CA VAL A 124 27.73 2.07 35.77
C VAL A 124 26.53 1.15 35.63
N PRO A 125 26.46 0.34 34.56
CA PRO A 125 25.34 -0.60 34.36
C PRO A 125 25.44 -1.73 35.39
N TRP A 126 24.28 -2.28 35.77
CA TRP A 126 24.22 -3.50 36.55
C TRP A 126 24.72 -4.69 35.70
N GLN A 127 25.09 -5.80 36.33
CA GLN A 127 25.92 -6.83 35.73
C GLN A 127 25.31 -7.52 34.50
N ASP A 128 23.98 -7.67 34.43
CA ASP A 128 23.33 -8.37 33.36
C ASP A 128 22.87 -7.42 32.25
N THR A 129 23.56 -7.45 31.10
CA THR A 129 23.23 -6.65 29.93
C THR A 129 22.75 -7.52 28.78
N ILE A 130 21.80 -7.00 27.99
CA ILE A 130 21.28 -7.65 26.78
C ILE A 130 22.37 -7.70 25.73
N GLN A 131 22.69 -8.92 25.24
CA GLN A 131 23.73 -9.14 24.24
C GLN A 131 23.14 -9.28 22.84
N LYS A 132 22.01 -10.02 22.72
CA LYS A 132 21.32 -10.27 21.46
C LYS A 132 19.85 -10.01 21.61
N VAL A 133 19.25 -9.49 20.53
CA VAL A 133 17.81 -9.29 20.41
C VAL A 133 17.33 -10.05 19.17
N ARG A 134 16.30 -10.86 19.33
CA ARG A 134 15.60 -11.53 18.23
C ARG A 134 14.17 -11.04 18.20
N VAL A 135 13.68 -10.74 17.00
CA VAL A 135 12.33 -10.21 16.82
C VAL A 135 11.52 -11.19 15.98
N ASP A 136 10.43 -11.67 16.54
CA ASP A 136 9.46 -12.51 15.86
C ASP A 136 8.21 -11.67 15.57
N VAL A 137 7.98 -11.38 14.30
CA VAL A 137 6.79 -10.63 13.85
C VAL A 137 5.71 -11.59 13.42
N SER A 138 4.53 -11.48 14.00
CA SER A 138 3.37 -12.29 13.67
C SER A 138 2.15 -11.43 13.34
N VAL A 139 1.31 -11.97 12.45
CA VAL A 139 0.01 -11.38 12.10
C VAL A 139 -1.00 -12.50 12.04
N GLU A 140 -2.10 -12.37 12.74
CA GLU A 140 -3.13 -13.40 12.74
C GLU A 140 -4.07 -13.27 11.55
N GLY A 141 -4.41 -14.42 10.93
CA GLY A 141 -5.49 -14.52 9.95
C GLY A 141 -5.19 -14.00 8.54
N MET A 142 -3.92 -13.77 8.20
CA MET A 142 -3.54 -13.34 6.85
C MET A 142 -3.21 -14.50 5.90
N PRO A 143 -3.52 -14.37 4.59
CA PRO A 143 -3.02 -15.31 3.59
C PRO A 143 -1.50 -15.16 3.45
N LYS A 144 -0.82 -16.27 3.11
CA LYS A 144 0.66 -16.32 3.00
C LYS A 144 1.26 -15.21 2.13
N VAL A 145 0.58 -14.84 1.04
CA VAL A 145 1.03 -13.74 0.17
C VAL A 145 1.04 -12.40 0.90
N ALA A 146 -0.01 -12.10 1.64
CA ALA A 146 -0.10 -10.85 2.42
C ALA A 146 0.92 -10.84 3.56
N GLU A 147 1.14 -11.99 4.21
CA GLU A 147 2.16 -12.14 5.24
C GLU A 147 3.57 -11.89 4.68
N ALA A 148 3.89 -12.46 3.51
CA ALA A 148 5.19 -12.25 2.85
C ALA A 148 5.42 -10.78 2.46
N LEU A 149 4.40 -10.10 1.92
CA LEU A 149 4.47 -8.68 1.57
C LEU A 149 4.67 -7.82 2.83
N LEU A 150 3.92 -8.10 3.88
CA LEU A 150 4.06 -7.37 5.13
C LEU A 150 5.43 -7.62 5.79
N GLN A 151 5.96 -8.84 5.78
CA GLN A 151 7.30 -9.14 6.27
C GLN A 151 8.37 -8.37 5.50
N GLN A 152 8.17 -8.18 4.20
CA GLN A 152 9.05 -7.34 3.38
C GLN A 152 8.97 -5.87 3.81
N ASP A 153 7.77 -5.34 4.02
CA ASP A 153 7.56 -3.95 4.44
C ASP A 153 8.16 -3.67 5.81
N VAL A 154 8.00 -4.60 6.77
CA VAL A 154 8.53 -4.45 8.13
C VAL A 154 9.97 -4.99 8.28
N SER A 155 10.63 -5.30 7.16
CA SER A 155 12.06 -5.63 7.19
C SER A 155 12.87 -4.49 7.83
N GLY A 156 13.78 -4.83 8.73
CA GLY A 156 14.50 -3.82 9.52
C GLY A 156 13.88 -3.50 10.89
N MET A 157 12.72 -4.06 11.24
CA MET A 157 12.16 -3.90 12.59
C MET A 157 13.08 -4.46 13.68
N GLU A 158 13.84 -5.51 13.37
CA GLU A 158 14.84 -6.08 14.28
C GLU A 158 15.91 -5.05 14.65
N GLU A 159 16.38 -4.23 13.69
CA GLU A 159 17.38 -3.18 13.95
C GLU A 159 16.85 -2.09 14.87
N VAL A 160 15.53 -1.77 14.80
CA VAL A 160 14.90 -0.81 15.73
C VAL A 160 14.99 -1.30 17.16
N PHE A 161 14.70 -2.58 17.40
CA PHE A 161 14.82 -3.17 18.74
C PHE A 161 16.28 -3.35 19.15
N GLN A 162 17.15 -3.80 18.27
CA GLN A 162 18.58 -3.97 18.56
C GLN A 162 19.22 -2.64 18.93
N SER A 163 18.97 -1.57 18.16
CA SER A 163 19.52 -0.25 18.45
C SER A 163 19.09 0.35 19.79
N SER A 164 17.97 -0.12 20.33
CA SER A 164 17.41 0.39 21.59
C SER A 164 17.65 -0.50 22.80
N LEU A 165 17.80 -1.81 22.60
CA LEU A 165 17.90 -2.79 23.69
C LEU A 165 19.31 -3.34 23.88
N GLN A 166 20.11 -3.46 22.83
CA GLN A 166 21.44 -4.06 22.92
C GLN A 166 22.37 -3.23 23.81
N GLY A 167 22.96 -3.86 24.82
CA GLY A 167 23.80 -3.21 25.82
C GLY A 167 23.04 -2.61 27.03
N LEU A 168 21.70 -2.65 27.00
CA LEU A 168 20.88 -2.19 28.12
C LEU A 168 20.90 -3.23 29.25
N PRO A 169 20.97 -2.83 30.53
CA PRO A 169 20.75 -3.74 31.62
C PRO A 169 19.35 -4.35 31.60
N VAL A 170 19.24 -5.63 31.93
CA VAL A 170 17.95 -6.35 32.00
C VAL A 170 16.91 -5.59 32.83
N ALA A 171 17.29 -5.05 33.97
CA ALA A 171 16.40 -4.30 34.83
C ALA A 171 15.95 -2.94 34.26
N ALA A 172 16.61 -2.43 33.22
CA ALA A 172 16.28 -1.15 32.62
C ALA A 172 15.24 -1.25 31.47
N VAL A 173 14.84 -2.45 31.10
CA VAL A 173 13.91 -2.67 29.95
C VAL A 173 12.53 -2.11 30.23
N ASP A 174 12.01 -2.29 31.45
CA ASP A 174 10.65 -1.84 31.80
C ASP A 174 10.45 -0.34 31.58
N TRP A 175 11.41 0.48 31.99
CA TRP A 175 11.27 1.92 31.78
C TRP A 175 11.55 2.35 30.33
N SER A 176 12.29 1.55 29.55
CA SER A 176 12.54 1.81 28.12
C SER A 176 11.34 1.48 27.23
N HIS A 177 10.36 0.70 27.71
CA HIS A 177 9.20 0.24 26.97
C HIS A 177 8.42 1.37 26.26
N GLY A 178 8.26 2.53 26.94
CA GLY A 178 7.60 3.69 26.33
C GLY A 178 8.41 4.34 25.19
N LEU A 179 9.74 4.21 25.18
CA LEU A 179 10.59 4.65 24.09
C LEU A 179 10.47 3.70 22.90
N LEU A 180 10.55 2.40 23.15
CA LEU A 180 10.39 1.35 22.13
C LEU A 180 9.05 1.49 21.41
N ARG A 181 7.96 1.67 22.17
CA ARG A 181 6.62 1.87 21.59
C ARG A 181 6.56 3.05 20.63
N LYS A 182 7.23 4.17 20.97
CA LYS A 182 7.31 5.33 20.06
C LYS A 182 8.14 5.06 18.81
N GLN A 183 9.26 4.35 18.95
CA GLN A 183 10.12 4.02 17.82
C GLN A 183 9.46 3.03 16.85
N VAL A 184 8.82 1.98 17.39
CA VAL A 184 8.05 1.02 16.60
C VAL A 184 6.89 1.71 15.89
N ALA A 185 6.17 2.62 16.57
CA ALA A 185 5.10 3.38 15.94
C ALA A 185 5.61 4.27 14.82
N ALA A 186 6.73 4.97 15.00
CA ALA A 186 7.35 5.81 13.95
C ALA A 186 7.85 4.96 12.78
N PHE A 187 8.44 3.80 13.05
CA PHE A 187 8.87 2.86 12.01
C PHE A 187 7.69 2.35 11.17
N LEU A 188 6.57 1.97 11.84
CA LEU A 188 5.37 1.53 11.13
C LEU A 188 4.70 2.66 10.36
N GLU A 189 4.68 3.88 10.88
CA GLU A 189 4.13 5.05 10.18
C GLU A 189 4.85 5.30 8.85
N GLU A 190 6.15 5.00 8.78
CA GLU A 190 6.94 5.12 7.55
C GLU A 190 6.80 3.91 6.62
N ARG A 191 6.78 2.68 7.15
CA ARG A 191 6.90 1.44 6.37
C ARG A 191 5.59 0.70 6.13
N ALA A 192 4.72 0.68 7.14
CA ALA A 192 3.45 -0.05 7.11
C ALA A 192 2.38 0.73 7.91
N PRO A 193 1.99 1.95 7.44
CA PRO A 193 1.10 2.84 8.18
C PRO A 193 -0.31 2.27 8.41
N GLU A 194 -0.66 1.20 7.69
CA GLU A 194 -1.94 0.51 7.80
C GLU A 194 -2.01 -0.45 8.99
N PHE A 195 -0.91 -0.59 9.74
CA PHE A 195 -0.82 -1.51 10.87
C PHE A 195 -0.40 -0.81 12.15
N LYS A 196 -0.83 -1.37 13.26
CA LYS A 196 -0.40 -1.02 14.61
C LYS A 196 0.27 -2.24 15.22
N ALA A 197 1.36 -2.02 15.94
CA ALA A 197 2.05 -3.08 16.66
C ALA A 197 1.71 -3.06 18.15
N ASP A 198 1.59 -4.24 18.71
CA ASP A 198 1.82 -4.51 20.15
C ASP A 198 2.98 -5.50 20.26
N PHE A 199 3.74 -5.41 21.34
CA PHE A 199 4.90 -6.27 21.50
C PHE A 199 5.12 -6.64 22.98
N ASP A 200 5.62 -7.85 23.16
CA ASP A 200 6.09 -8.37 24.45
C ASP A 200 7.58 -8.65 24.39
N VAL A 201 8.30 -8.28 25.45
CA VAL A 201 9.75 -8.42 25.55
C VAL A 201 10.08 -9.44 26.63
N GLN A 202 10.53 -10.61 26.23
CA GLN A 202 11.05 -11.65 27.12
C GLN A 202 12.52 -11.38 27.39
N VAL A 203 12.76 -10.71 28.51
CA VAL A 203 14.07 -10.16 28.86
C VAL A 203 15.02 -11.25 29.34
N ALA A 204 16.16 -11.39 28.65
CA ALA A 204 17.26 -12.28 29.01
C ALA A 204 18.55 -11.76 28.39
N ALA A 205 19.69 -12.42 28.58
CA ALA A 205 20.93 -12.13 27.84
C ALA A 205 20.69 -12.26 26.30
N ASP A 206 19.89 -13.28 25.90
CA ASP A 206 19.32 -13.42 24.55
C ASP A 206 17.82 -13.03 24.63
N THR A 207 17.53 -11.75 24.45
CA THR A 207 16.18 -11.20 24.53
C THR A 207 15.37 -11.59 23.31
N ARG A 208 14.11 -12.04 23.52
CA ARG A 208 13.15 -12.30 22.46
C ARG A 208 12.04 -11.25 22.52
N VAL A 209 11.73 -10.65 21.39
CA VAL A 209 10.63 -9.70 21.24
C VAL A 209 9.60 -10.33 20.32
N GLN A 210 8.39 -10.52 20.83
CA GLN A 210 7.25 -10.96 20.03
C GLN A 210 6.45 -9.72 19.64
N VAL A 211 6.35 -9.45 18.35
CA VAL A 211 5.59 -8.33 17.82
C VAL A 211 4.35 -8.88 17.12
N VAL A 212 3.19 -8.40 17.53
CA VAL A 212 1.90 -8.72 16.90
C VAL A 212 1.39 -7.47 16.20
N LEU A 213 1.15 -7.60 14.90
CA LEU A 213 0.63 -6.50 14.09
C LEU A 213 -0.89 -6.63 13.94
N TYR A 214 -1.59 -5.52 14.11
CA TYR A 214 -3.04 -5.41 13.99
C TYR A 214 -3.41 -4.48 12.85
N PRO A 215 -4.36 -4.87 11.97
CA PRO A 215 -4.83 -4.02 10.89
C PRO A 215 -5.58 -2.80 11.42
N LEU A 216 -5.33 -1.63 10.83
CA LEU A 216 -6.09 -0.41 11.07
C LEU A 216 -7.27 -0.30 10.10
N LEU A 217 -8.36 0.31 10.57
CA LEU A 217 -9.53 0.58 9.73
C LEU A 217 -9.22 1.70 8.70
N PRO A 218 -9.81 1.66 7.50
CA PRO A 218 -10.80 0.67 7.05
C PRO A 218 -10.17 -0.64 6.56
N VAL A 219 -10.84 -1.76 6.82
CA VAL A 219 -10.45 -3.08 6.32
C VAL A 219 -11.44 -3.58 5.27
N VAL A 220 -11.00 -4.51 4.44
CA VAL A 220 -11.85 -5.24 3.49
C VAL A 220 -12.86 -6.07 4.29
N ARG A 221 -14.15 -5.79 4.12
CA ARG A 221 -15.25 -6.49 4.84
C ARG A 221 -15.94 -7.53 3.97
N THR A 222 -16.07 -7.22 2.69
CA THR A 222 -16.76 -8.09 1.73
C THR A 222 -16.05 -8.07 0.39
N VAL A 223 -16.22 -9.14 -0.35
CA VAL A 223 -15.64 -9.28 -1.69
C VAL A 223 -16.74 -9.51 -2.72
N ASP A 224 -16.61 -8.84 -3.86
CA ASP A 224 -17.49 -8.98 -5.02
C ASP A 224 -16.69 -9.53 -6.20
N LEU A 225 -16.78 -10.82 -6.44
CA LEU A 225 -16.06 -11.51 -7.50
C LEU A 225 -16.88 -11.59 -8.78
N SER A 226 -16.38 -10.99 -9.86
CA SER A 226 -16.90 -11.11 -11.21
C SER A 226 -15.90 -11.85 -12.10
N MET A 227 -16.30 -12.99 -12.64
CA MET A 227 -15.50 -13.79 -13.56
C MET A 227 -16.09 -13.71 -14.96
N ARG A 228 -15.25 -13.49 -15.96
CA ARG A 228 -15.67 -13.31 -17.37
C ARG A 228 -14.70 -13.97 -18.32
N SER A 229 -15.22 -14.39 -19.48
CA SER A 229 -14.43 -14.82 -20.63
C SER A 229 -15.14 -14.45 -21.92
N ASP A 230 -14.34 -14.13 -22.95
CA ASP A 230 -14.82 -13.98 -24.33
C ASP A 230 -14.56 -15.23 -25.19
N THR A 231 -13.77 -16.18 -24.67
CA THR A 231 -13.28 -17.33 -25.43
C THR A 231 -13.69 -18.68 -24.82
N VAL A 232 -14.05 -18.71 -23.53
CA VAL A 232 -14.42 -19.94 -22.83
C VAL A 232 -15.85 -19.79 -22.29
N LEU A 233 -16.61 -20.90 -22.25
CA LEU A 233 -17.96 -20.92 -21.69
C LEU A 233 -17.99 -20.41 -20.25
N ASN A 234 -18.92 -19.51 -19.94
CA ASN A 234 -19.15 -19.04 -18.57
C ASN A 234 -19.47 -20.18 -17.59
N ALA A 235 -20.14 -21.23 -18.05
CA ALA A 235 -20.38 -22.44 -17.25
C ALA A 235 -19.07 -23.10 -16.79
N GLY A 236 -18.03 -23.12 -17.63
CA GLY A 236 -16.68 -23.61 -17.24
C GLY A 236 -16.05 -22.77 -16.15
N LEU A 237 -16.22 -21.44 -16.24
CA LEU A 237 -15.73 -20.51 -15.20
C LEU A 237 -16.47 -20.69 -13.87
N LEU A 238 -17.77 -20.98 -13.91
CA LEU A 238 -18.55 -21.25 -12.70
C LEU A 238 -18.03 -22.47 -11.92
N MET A 239 -17.51 -23.49 -12.60
CA MET A 239 -16.89 -24.65 -11.95
C MET A 239 -15.61 -24.27 -11.18
N LYS A 240 -14.89 -23.24 -11.62
CA LYS A 240 -13.67 -22.73 -10.98
C LYS A 240 -13.93 -21.61 -9.97
N ARG A 241 -15.18 -21.14 -9.87
CA ARG A 241 -15.55 -20.01 -9.02
C ARG A 241 -15.22 -20.24 -7.56
N GLN A 242 -15.45 -21.43 -7.03
CA GLN A 242 -15.19 -21.73 -5.62
C GLN A 242 -13.70 -21.59 -5.27
N MET A 243 -12.81 -22.05 -6.14
CA MET A 243 -11.35 -21.92 -5.97
C MET A 243 -10.93 -20.45 -5.93
N MET A 244 -11.40 -19.67 -6.90
CA MET A 244 -11.10 -18.24 -6.96
C MET A 244 -11.73 -17.49 -5.78
N GLN A 245 -12.97 -17.82 -5.40
CA GLN A 245 -13.65 -17.21 -4.27
C GLN A 245 -12.86 -17.43 -2.96
N SER A 246 -12.38 -18.66 -2.71
CA SER A 246 -11.57 -18.95 -1.52
C SER A 246 -10.28 -18.15 -1.45
N ALA A 247 -9.62 -17.93 -2.59
CA ALA A 247 -8.42 -17.11 -2.65
C ALA A 247 -8.72 -15.63 -2.36
N VAL A 248 -9.82 -15.12 -2.91
CA VAL A 248 -10.25 -13.73 -2.73
C VAL A 248 -10.79 -13.49 -1.32
N ASP A 249 -11.51 -14.44 -0.74
CA ASP A 249 -12.03 -14.36 0.64
C ASP A 249 -10.87 -14.28 1.66
N GLY A 250 -9.70 -14.81 1.33
CA GLY A 250 -8.49 -14.65 2.12
C GLY A 250 -8.03 -13.19 2.28
N LEU A 251 -8.51 -12.28 1.42
CA LEU A 251 -8.19 -10.84 1.54
C LEU A 251 -9.12 -10.09 2.51
N ILE A 252 -10.16 -10.74 3.02
CA ILE A 252 -11.07 -10.16 4.03
C ILE A 252 -10.28 -9.96 5.33
N GLY A 253 -10.43 -8.77 5.93
CA GLY A 253 -9.70 -8.36 7.13
C GLY A 253 -8.41 -7.59 6.86
N LEU A 254 -7.88 -7.59 5.63
CA LEU A 254 -6.72 -6.77 5.29
C LEU A 254 -7.08 -5.28 5.24
N PRO A 255 -6.19 -4.37 5.67
CA PRO A 255 -6.40 -2.94 5.49
C PRO A 255 -6.57 -2.58 4.01
N VAL A 256 -7.55 -1.72 3.73
CA VAL A 256 -7.84 -1.30 2.34
C VAL A 256 -6.61 -0.65 1.67
N HIS A 257 -5.90 0.21 2.40
CA HIS A 257 -4.70 0.88 1.87
C HIS A 257 -3.53 -0.07 1.65
N PHE A 258 -3.40 -1.13 2.45
CA PHE A 258 -2.42 -2.18 2.22
C PHE A 258 -2.69 -2.94 0.91
N VAL A 259 -3.96 -3.31 0.68
CA VAL A 259 -4.37 -3.93 -0.59
C VAL A 259 -4.19 -2.97 -1.77
N GLU A 260 -4.37 -1.67 -1.58
CA GLU A 260 -4.16 -0.65 -2.61
C GLU A 260 -2.68 -0.49 -2.95
N ARG A 261 -1.81 -0.44 -1.95
CA ARG A 261 -0.36 -0.30 -2.10
C ARG A 261 0.27 -1.52 -2.79
N HIS A 262 -0.17 -2.72 -2.43
CA HIS A 262 0.28 -4.00 -3.01
C HIS A 262 -0.69 -4.57 -4.05
N ARG A 263 -1.40 -3.68 -4.75
CA ARG A 263 -2.43 -4.08 -5.70
C ARG A 263 -1.92 -5.01 -6.79
N GLN A 264 -0.75 -4.72 -7.35
CA GLN A 264 -0.19 -5.51 -8.45
C GLN A 264 0.18 -6.92 -8.00
N GLU A 265 0.77 -7.06 -6.82
CA GLU A 265 1.15 -8.34 -6.24
C GLU A 265 -0.07 -9.21 -5.94
N PHE A 266 -1.15 -8.61 -5.43
CA PHE A 266 -2.40 -9.32 -5.22
C PHE A 266 -3.11 -9.68 -6.54
N GLU A 267 -3.07 -8.81 -7.56
CA GLU A 267 -3.60 -9.12 -8.90
C GLU A 267 -2.85 -10.29 -9.53
N VAL A 268 -1.53 -10.34 -9.42
CA VAL A 268 -0.70 -11.45 -9.90
C VAL A 268 -1.01 -12.73 -9.11
N TYR A 269 -1.01 -12.67 -7.79
CA TYR A 269 -1.34 -13.82 -6.95
C TYR A 269 -2.68 -14.45 -7.31
N LEU A 270 -3.72 -13.64 -7.45
CA LEU A 270 -5.06 -14.12 -7.80
C LEU A 270 -5.12 -14.66 -9.24
N ALA A 271 -4.36 -14.06 -10.16
CA ALA A 271 -4.25 -14.60 -11.52
C ALA A 271 -3.56 -15.96 -11.53
N ASP A 272 -2.51 -16.13 -10.75
CA ASP A 272 -1.74 -17.38 -10.65
C ASP A 272 -2.57 -18.53 -10.07
N VAL A 273 -3.47 -18.26 -9.13
CA VAL A 273 -4.42 -19.26 -8.61
C VAL A 273 -5.19 -19.95 -9.75
N MET A 274 -5.59 -19.17 -10.77
CA MET A 274 -6.28 -19.73 -11.95
C MET A 274 -5.28 -20.29 -12.97
N ASN A 275 -4.18 -19.60 -13.22
CA ASN A 275 -3.19 -19.99 -14.23
C ASN A 275 -2.46 -21.29 -13.89
N GLU A 276 -2.32 -21.61 -12.61
CA GLU A 276 -1.71 -22.85 -12.13
C GLU A 276 -2.67 -24.05 -12.14
N ASP A 277 -3.97 -23.81 -12.30
CA ASP A 277 -4.96 -24.89 -12.40
C ASP A 277 -4.69 -25.78 -13.62
N ALA A 278 -4.80 -27.09 -13.42
CA ALA A 278 -4.45 -28.07 -14.46
C ALA A 278 -5.34 -27.96 -15.71
N ASP A 279 -6.63 -27.66 -15.52
CA ASP A 279 -7.57 -27.51 -16.65
C ASP A 279 -7.28 -26.21 -17.40
N CYS A 280 -7.03 -25.11 -16.68
CA CYS A 280 -6.68 -23.82 -17.29
C CYS A 280 -5.41 -23.96 -18.14
N ARG A 281 -4.39 -24.64 -17.64
CA ARG A 281 -3.16 -24.93 -18.42
C ARG A 281 -3.43 -25.83 -19.62
N ARG A 282 -4.22 -26.87 -19.45
CA ARG A 282 -4.58 -27.80 -20.56
C ARG A 282 -5.28 -27.10 -21.69
N TRP A 283 -6.15 -26.12 -21.40
CA TRP A 283 -6.92 -25.36 -22.37
C TRP A 283 -6.25 -24.04 -22.78
N SER A 284 -5.01 -23.82 -22.32
CA SER A 284 -4.24 -22.57 -22.57
C SER A 284 -5.04 -21.32 -22.21
N VAL A 285 -5.72 -21.39 -21.07
CA VAL A 285 -6.48 -20.27 -20.52
C VAL A 285 -5.52 -19.42 -19.68
N THR A 286 -5.46 -18.14 -19.98
CA THR A 286 -4.74 -17.14 -19.22
C THR A 286 -5.71 -16.21 -18.53
N THR A 287 -5.51 -16.05 -17.24
CA THR A 287 -6.35 -15.20 -16.41
C THR A 287 -5.63 -13.89 -16.08
N GLN A 288 -6.33 -12.80 -16.22
CA GLN A 288 -5.95 -11.48 -15.74
C GLN A 288 -6.94 -11.05 -14.67
N VAL A 289 -6.44 -10.47 -13.60
CA VAL A 289 -7.26 -9.99 -12.49
C VAL A 289 -7.06 -8.49 -12.34
N ALA A 290 -8.13 -7.78 -12.08
CA ALA A 290 -8.11 -6.37 -11.73
C ALA A 290 -8.85 -6.17 -10.40
N LEU A 291 -8.21 -5.48 -9.47
CA LEU A 291 -8.75 -5.15 -8.17
C LEU A 291 -9.22 -3.70 -8.12
N ALA A 292 -10.36 -3.47 -7.46
CA ALA A 292 -10.77 -2.14 -7.03
C ALA A 292 -10.90 -2.15 -5.50
N PRO A 293 -9.83 -1.69 -4.79
CA PRO A 293 -9.77 -1.70 -3.33
C PRO A 293 -10.88 -0.85 -2.69
N GLY A 294 -11.34 -1.29 -1.54
CA GLY A 294 -12.37 -0.64 -0.75
C GLY A 294 -12.87 -1.59 0.35
N GLU A 295 -13.72 -1.11 1.26
CA GLU A 295 -14.38 -1.99 2.26
C GLU A 295 -15.17 -3.12 1.58
N LYS A 296 -15.72 -2.85 0.42
CA LYS A 296 -16.23 -3.81 -0.54
C LYS A 296 -15.20 -3.96 -1.68
N LEU A 297 -14.31 -4.93 -1.57
CA LEU A 297 -13.32 -5.22 -2.59
C LEU A 297 -14.00 -5.79 -3.83
N LYS A 298 -13.83 -5.13 -4.97
CA LYS A 298 -14.30 -5.67 -6.25
C LYS A 298 -13.15 -6.34 -6.98
N VAL A 299 -13.37 -7.59 -7.36
CA VAL A 299 -12.41 -8.41 -8.08
C VAL A 299 -13.01 -8.77 -9.44
N MET A 300 -12.35 -8.32 -10.50
CA MET A 300 -12.73 -8.64 -11.88
C MET A 300 -11.68 -9.58 -12.46
N SER A 301 -12.08 -10.80 -12.73
CA SER A 301 -11.24 -11.81 -13.38
C SER A 301 -11.69 -12.00 -14.82
N ARG A 302 -10.74 -11.94 -15.74
CA ARG A 302 -10.94 -12.25 -17.16
C ARG A 302 -10.04 -13.40 -17.54
N SER A 303 -10.64 -14.52 -17.96
CA SER A 303 -9.95 -15.77 -18.26
C SER A 303 -10.20 -16.15 -19.71
N ASP A 304 -9.22 -15.94 -20.58
CA ASP A 304 -9.35 -16.19 -22.02
C ASP A 304 -8.33 -17.22 -22.52
N SER A 305 -8.75 -18.11 -23.42
CA SER A 305 -7.85 -19.01 -24.10
C SER A 305 -7.26 -18.38 -25.36
N ALA A 306 -5.95 -18.49 -25.51
CA ALA A 306 -5.25 -18.06 -26.72
C ALA A 306 -5.49 -18.99 -27.92
N ILE A 307 -5.84 -20.26 -27.65
CA ILE A 307 -5.92 -21.32 -28.67
C ILE A 307 -7.36 -21.69 -29.00
N TYR A 308 -8.26 -21.70 -28.00
CA TYR A 308 -9.61 -22.21 -28.17
C TYR A 308 -10.65 -21.10 -28.02
N ARG A 309 -11.75 -21.21 -28.77
CA ARG A 309 -12.93 -20.39 -28.64
C ARG A 309 -14.16 -21.29 -28.52
N VAL A 310 -14.80 -21.26 -27.36
CA VAL A 310 -16.03 -22.04 -27.11
C VAL A 310 -17.10 -21.07 -26.67
N ARG A 311 -18.16 -20.94 -27.47
CA ARG A 311 -19.28 -20.05 -27.19
C ARG A 311 -20.58 -20.78 -27.30
N LEU A 312 -21.46 -20.54 -26.36
CA LEU A 312 -22.85 -20.99 -26.39
C LEU A 312 -23.74 -19.75 -26.40
N GLU A 313 -24.53 -19.61 -27.44
CA GLU A 313 -25.44 -18.49 -27.62
C GLU A 313 -26.88 -18.99 -27.75
N GLY A 314 -27.81 -18.33 -27.09
CA GLY A 314 -29.24 -18.51 -27.31
C GLY A 314 -29.79 -17.32 -28.08
N TRP A 315 -30.49 -17.57 -29.17
CA TRP A 315 -31.06 -16.56 -30.04
C TRP A 315 -32.58 -16.64 -30.00
N ALA A 316 -33.25 -15.49 -29.84
CA ALA A 316 -34.71 -15.41 -29.89
C ALA A 316 -35.09 -14.24 -30.81
N ASP A 317 -35.77 -14.57 -31.90
CA ASP A 317 -36.22 -13.61 -32.92
C ASP A 317 -37.69 -13.24 -32.63
N VAL A 318 -37.96 -11.93 -32.62
CA VAL A 318 -39.30 -11.37 -32.35
C VAL A 318 -39.68 -10.45 -33.53
N GLY A 319 -40.91 -10.65 -34.03
CA GLY A 319 -41.43 -9.85 -35.13
C GLY A 319 -41.04 -10.37 -36.50
N ASN A 320 -40.46 -11.58 -36.60
CA ASN A 320 -40.17 -12.23 -37.90
C ASN A 320 -41.50 -12.72 -38.52
N SER A 321 -41.91 -12.01 -39.55
CA SER A 321 -43.16 -12.31 -40.29
C SER A 321 -42.97 -13.23 -41.49
N TRP A 322 -41.86 -13.94 -41.57
CA TRP A 322 -41.63 -14.96 -42.58
C TRP A 322 -42.71 -16.02 -42.51
N GLY A 323 -43.59 -16.04 -43.49
CA GLY A 323 -44.72 -16.91 -43.52
C GLY A 323 -44.39 -18.35 -43.16
N ASN A 324 -45.12 -18.90 -42.23
CA ASN A 324 -45.10 -20.29 -41.77
C ASN A 324 -43.76 -20.88 -41.28
N GLN A 325 -42.69 -20.15 -41.21
CA GLN A 325 -41.44 -20.63 -40.64
C GLN A 325 -41.27 -20.22 -39.14
N HIS A 326 -42.18 -20.65 -38.31
CA HIS A 326 -42.06 -20.60 -36.85
C HIS A 326 -40.84 -21.36 -36.30
N ASP A 327 -40.19 -22.13 -37.20
CA ASP A 327 -39.05 -22.98 -36.87
C ASP A 327 -37.76 -22.23 -36.53
N THR A 328 -37.68 -20.93 -36.87
CA THR A 328 -36.44 -20.14 -36.72
C THR A 328 -36.46 -19.09 -35.61
N SER A 329 -37.55 -19.00 -34.83
CA SER A 329 -37.67 -17.96 -33.79
C SER A 329 -36.82 -18.21 -32.56
N LEU A 330 -36.47 -19.46 -32.29
CA LEU A 330 -35.54 -19.83 -31.20
C LEU A 330 -34.41 -20.68 -31.78
N LYS A 331 -33.19 -20.36 -31.39
CA LYS A 331 -31.99 -21.08 -31.79
C LYS A 331 -30.96 -21.11 -30.69
N ALA A 332 -30.37 -22.27 -30.44
CA ALA A 332 -29.16 -22.40 -29.64
C ALA A 332 -27.96 -22.63 -30.55
N ARG A 333 -26.92 -21.87 -30.42
CA ARG A 333 -25.69 -21.93 -31.22
C ARG A 333 -24.52 -22.31 -30.36
N LEU A 334 -23.86 -23.43 -30.66
CA LEU A 334 -22.59 -23.83 -30.09
C LEU A 334 -21.50 -23.59 -31.14
N HIS A 335 -20.51 -22.77 -30.79
CA HIS A 335 -19.33 -22.49 -31.59
C HIS A 335 -18.10 -23.08 -30.93
N LEU A 336 -17.36 -23.91 -31.64
CA LEU A 336 -16.12 -24.57 -31.22
C LEU A 336 -15.01 -24.18 -32.18
N GLY A 337 -14.17 -23.23 -31.80
CA GLY A 337 -13.09 -22.70 -32.62
C GLY A 337 -11.71 -23.07 -32.06
N ARG A 338 -10.75 -23.20 -33.00
CA ARG A 338 -9.34 -23.30 -32.72
C ARG A 338 -8.60 -22.22 -33.49
N MET A 339 -7.86 -21.40 -32.78
CA MET A 339 -7.00 -20.39 -33.39
C MET A 339 -5.78 -21.05 -34.02
N LEU A 340 -5.55 -20.77 -35.29
CA LEU A 340 -4.36 -21.17 -36.02
C LEU A 340 -3.29 -20.09 -35.95
N SER A 341 -3.70 -18.84 -35.81
CA SER A 341 -2.86 -17.67 -35.55
C SER A 341 -3.66 -16.64 -34.77
N GLU A 342 -3.08 -15.51 -34.40
CA GLU A 342 -3.79 -14.42 -33.72
C GLU A 342 -5.01 -13.89 -34.49
N ARG A 343 -5.05 -14.13 -35.81
CA ARG A 343 -6.06 -13.60 -36.72
C ARG A 343 -6.87 -14.66 -37.47
N SER A 344 -6.47 -15.91 -37.42
CA SER A 344 -7.12 -17.00 -38.17
C SER A 344 -7.66 -18.06 -37.22
N GLU A 345 -8.88 -18.49 -37.51
CA GLU A 345 -9.64 -19.47 -36.73
C GLU A 345 -10.25 -20.51 -37.67
N ILE A 346 -10.08 -21.78 -37.35
CA ILE A 346 -10.90 -22.86 -37.91
C ILE A 346 -11.94 -23.25 -36.85
N PHE A 347 -13.16 -23.43 -37.26
CA PHE A 347 -14.24 -23.69 -36.31
C PHE A 347 -15.30 -24.65 -36.83
N SER A 348 -15.99 -25.26 -35.87
CA SER A 348 -17.27 -25.96 -36.09
C SER A 348 -18.35 -25.18 -35.35
N GLN A 349 -19.50 -25.03 -35.99
CA GLN A 349 -20.67 -24.39 -35.42
C GLN A 349 -21.86 -25.30 -35.55
N THR A 350 -22.59 -25.49 -34.47
CA THR A 350 -23.83 -26.28 -34.44
C THR A 350 -24.96 -25.36 -34.03
N ASP A 351 -25.96 -25.23 -34.87
CA ASP A 351 -27.21 -24.51 -34.61
C ASP A 351 -28.33 -25.52 -34.30
N PHE A 352 -28.94 -25.41 -33.15
CA PHE A 352 -30.11 -26.24 -32.76
C PHE A 352 -31.36 -25.38 -32.71
N TYR A 353 -32.41 -25.85 -33.35
CA TYR A 353 -33.72 -25.21 -33.43
C TYR A 353 -34.71 -26.01 -32.61
N PRO A 354 -35.06 -25.59 -31.35
CA PRO A 354 -35.90 -26.37 -30.45
C PRO A 354 -37.31 -26.65 -30.97
N GLN A 355 -37.87 -25.71 -31.76
CA GLN A 355 -39.24 -25.81 -32.23
C GLN A 355 -39.44 -26.91 -33.29
N SER A 356 -38.44 -27.11 -34.15
CA SER A 356 -38.44 -28.12 -35.20
C SER A 356 -37.59 -29.34 -34.90
N VAL A 357 -36.84 -29.30 -33.75
CA VAL A 357 -35.87 -30.35 -33.39
C VAL A 357 -34.84 -30.58 -34.53
N LYS A 358 -34.48 -29.52 -35.20
CA LYS A 358 -33.47 -29.54 -36.30
C LYS A 358 -32.09 -29.13 -35.78
N TRP A 359 -31.07 -29.69 -36.40
CA TRP A 359 -29.69 -29.39 -36.21
C TRP A 359 -29.02 -29.01 -37.53
N ASP A 360 -28.36 -27.87 -37.60
CA ASP A 360 -27.46 -27.52 -38.67
C ASP A 360 -26.04 -27.59 -38.16
N TRP A 361 -25.13 -28.08 -39.01
CA TRP A 361 -23.75 -28.28 -38.63
C TRP A 361 -22.83 -27.68 -39.67
N ASP A 362 -22.17 -26.59 -39.30
CA ASP A 362 -21.24 -25.88 -40.16
C ASP A 362 -19.79 -26.16 -39.75
N VAL A 363 -18.89 -26.25 -40.71
CA VAL A 363 -17.44 -26.13 -40.50
C VAL A 363 -16.94 -24.95 -41.29
N GLY A 364 -16.00 -24.20 -40.74
CA GLY A 364 -15.61 -22.95 -41.35
C GLY A 364 -14.23 -22.46 -40.96
N PHE A 365 -13.84 -21.43 -41.66
CA PHE A 365 -12.62 -20.68 -41.45
C PHE A 365 -12.97 -19.20 -41.33
N ARG A 366 -12.36 -18.49 -40.41
CA ARG A 366 -12.52 -17.05 -40.21
C ARG A 366 -11.16 -16.38 -40.15
N TYR A 367 -11.07 -15.20 -40.76
CA TYR A 367 -9.88 -14.37 -40.71
C TYR A 367 -10.23 -12.95 -40.25
N ALA A 368 -9.48 -12.43 -39.28
CA ALA A 368 -9.62 -11.06 -38.77
C ALA A 368 -8.57 -10.16 -39.47
N LEU A 369 -9.05 -9.13 -40.15
CA LEU A 369 -8.21 -8.11 -40.76
C LEU A 369 -7.62 -7.17 -39.70
N PRO A 370 -6.50 -6.48 -39.98
CA PRO A 370 -5.95 -5.47 -39.09
C PRO A 370 -6.92 -4.33 -38.74
N SER A 371 -7.88 -4.04 -39.63
CA SER A 371 -8.95 -3.05 -39.42
C SER A 371 -10.01 -3.46 -38.39
N GLY A 372 -9.93 -4.68 -37.85
CA GLY A 372 -10.92 -5.23 -36.93
C GLY A 372 -12.10 -5.92 -37.64
N ILE A 373 -12.21 -5.85 -38.96
CA ILE A 373 -13.20 -6.61 -39.73
C ILE A 373 -12.81 -8.08 -39.68
N SER A 374 -13.75 -8.97 -39.43
CA SER A 374 -13.56 -10.40 -39.60
C SER A 374 -14.47 -10.96 -40.68
N ALA A 375 -13.88 -11.73 -41.57
CA ALA A 375 -14.60 -12.43 -42.64
C ALA A 375 -14.46 -13.94 -42.42
N GLY A 376 -15.56 -14.66 -42.59
CA GLY A 376 -15.61 -16.10 -42.42
C GLY A 376 -16.32 -16.76 -43.60
N VAL A 377 -15.89 -17.98 -43.93
CA VAL A 377 -16.57 -18.88 -44.86
C VAL A 377 -16.93 -20.16 -44.10
N ARG A 378 -18.15 -20.61 -44.22
CA ARG A 378 -18.68 -21.82 -43.58
C ARG A 378 -19.31 -22.73 -44.64
N TYR A 379 -19.19 -24.01 -44.43
CA TYR A 379 -19.89 -25.02 -45.22
C TYR A 379 -20.87 -25.76 -44.35
N ASP A 380 -22.15 -25.74 -44.75
CA ASP A 380 -23.21 -26.48 -44.06
C ASP A 380 -23.13 -27.95 -44.51
N LEU A 381 -22.76 -28.82 -43.55
CA LEU A 381 -22.55 -30.26 -43.82
C LEU A 381 -23.86 -31.02 -44.08
N ARG A 382 -25.00 -30.47 -43.70
CA ARG A 382 -26.27 -31.10 -43.83
C ARG A 382 -26.97 -30.76 -45.14
N ASN A 383 -26.87 -29.48 -45.52
CA ASN A 383 -27.62 -28.93 -46.64
C ASN A 383 -26.74 -28.64 -47.89
N ASP A 384 -25.43 -28.96 -47.81
CA ASP A 384 -24.45 -28.87 -48.89
C ASP A 384 -24.33 -27.49 -49.56
N TYR A 385 -24.22 -26.42 -48.77
CA TYR A 385 -24.03 -25.07 -49.31
C TYR A 385 -23.06 -24.22 -48.46
N PHE A 386 -22.55 -23.16 -49.07
CA PHE A 386 -21.66 -22.21 -48.45
C PHE A 386 -22.41 -21.04 -47.81
N LYS A 387 -21.88 -20.58 -46.66
CA LYS A 387 -22.28 -19.36 -45.98
C LYS A 387 -21.05 -18.46 -45.85
N VAL A 388 -21.22 -17.19 -46.11
CA VAL A 388 -20.14 -16.17 -45.91
C VAL A 388 -20.64 -15.22 -44.86
N ASP A 389 -19.81 -14.94 -43.86
CA ASP A 389 -20.11 -13.94 -42.82
C ASP A 389 -19.03 -12.88 -42.73
N VAL A 390 -19.47 -11.64 -42.55
CA VAL A 390 -18.59 -10.50 -42.29
C VAL A 390 -19.07 -9.81 -41.02
N ILE A 391 -18.15 -9.59 -40.09
CA ILE A 391 -18.44 -8.97 -38.81
C ILE A 391 -17.51 -7.78 -38.63
N GLN A 392 -18.09 -6.60 -38.37
CA GLN A 392 -17.39 -5.35 -38.15
C GLN A 392 -17.74 -4.81 -36.77
N PRO A 393 -16.86 -4.88 -35.75
CA PRO A 393 -17.00 -4.11 -34.54
C PRO A 393 -16.84 -2.61 -34.83
N VAL A 394 -17.85 -1.79 -34.52
CA VAL A 394 -17.81 -0.34 -34.71
C VAL A 394 -17.35 0.32 -33.40
N SER A 395 -17.72 -0.25 -32.27
CA SER A 395 -17.29 0.18 -30.94
C SER A 395 -17.33 -0.99 -29.96
N ARG A 396 -17.04 -0.73 -28.67
CA ARG A 396 -17.14 -1.75 -27.62
C ARG A 396 -18.56 -2.33 -27.44
N LYS A 397 -19.60 -1.58 -27.90
CA LYS A 397 -21.00 -1.96 -27.73
C LYS A 397 -21.71 -2.23 -29.04
N TRP A 398 -21.20 -1.73 -30.15
CA TRP A 398 -21.85 -1.81 -31.46
C TRP A 398 -21.09 -2.70 -32.42
N LEU A 399 -21.81 -3.57 -33.12
CA LEU A 399 -21.29 -4.50 -34.09
C LEU A 399 -22.24 -4.56 -35.28
N ILE A 400 -21.68 -4.56 -36.52
CA ILE A 400 -22.42 -4.80 -37.74
C ILE A 400 -22.08 -6.19 -38.24
N ARG A 401 -23.08 -6.93 -38.66
CA ARG A 401 -22.96 -8.28 -39.21
C ARG A 401 -23.61 -8.37 -40.54
N TYR A 402 -22.96 -9.07 -41.45
CA TYR A 402 -23.50 -9.49 -42.75
C TYR A 402 -23.34 -11.00 -42.89
N GLU A 403 -24.37 -11.69 -43.34
CA GLU A 403 -24.36 -13.13 -43.62
C GLU A 403 -24.98 -13.37 -44.97
N TYR A 404 -24.30 -14.10 -45.85
CA TYR A 404 -24.80 -14.55 -47.12
C TYR A 404 -24.90 -16.09 -47.13
N ARG A 405 -26.02 -16.62 -47.67
CA ARG A 405 -26.28 -18.06 -47.86
C ARG A 405 -26.47 -18.34 -49.33
N ASP A 406 -25.59 -19.18 -49.90
CA ASP A 406 -25.55 -19.43 -51.31
C ASP A 406 -26.81 -20.20 -51.81
N LEU A 407 -27.30 -21.21 -51.08
CA LEU A 407 -28.43 -22.04 -51.48
C LEU A 407 -29.71 -21.22 -51.77
N GLU A 408 -29.96 -20.20 -51.02
CA GLU A 408 -31.17 -19.37 -51.10
C GLU A 408 -30.91 -18.01 -51.74
N HIS A 409 -29.67 -17.73 -52.16
CA HIS A 409 -29.18 -16.38 -52.56
C HIS A 409 -29.60 -15.31 -51.56
N HIS A 410 -29.59 -15.68 -50.29
CA HIS A 410 -30.17 -14.92 -49.17
C HIS A 410 -29.12 -14.13 -48.43
N SER A 411 -29.36 -12.84 -48.25
CA SER A 411 -28.48 -11.91 -47.53
C SER A 411 -29.18 -11.39 -46.28
N GLU A 412 -28.57 -11.57 -45.10
CA GLU A 412 -29.04 -11.04 -43.84
C GLU A 412 -28.07 -10.00 -43.32
N TYR A 413 -28.58 -8.84 -42.92
CA TYR A 413 -27.83 -7.75 -42.30
C TYR A 413 -28.27 -7.63 -40.83
N GLY A 414 -27.33 -7.36 -39.91
CA GLY A 414 -27.61 -7.18 -38.50
C GLY A 414 -26.83 -6.04 -37.92
N ILE A 415 -27.50 -5.23 -37.11
CA ILE A 415 -26.87 -4.21 -36.26
C ILE A 415 -27.11 -4.63 -34.85
N ARG A 416 -26.03 -4.99 -34.12
CA ARG A 416 -26.07 -5.53 -32.77
C ARG A 416 -25.59 -4.51 -31.77
N TYR A 417 -26.34 -4.37 -30.69
CA TYR A 417 -25.98 -3.57 -29.52
C TYR A 417 -25.83 -4.46 -28.30
N LYS A 418 -24.67 -4.40 -27.64
CA LYS A 418 -24.40 -5.12 -26.40
C LYS A 418 -25.02 -4.38 -25.23
N LEU A 419 -26.10 -4.90 -24.69
CA LEU A 419 -26.80 -4.37 -23.50
C LEU A 419 -26.01 -4.70 -22.23
N HIS A 420 -25.60 -5.96 -22.13
CA HIS A 420 -24.83 -6.51 -21.01
C HIS A 420 -23.86 -7.57 -21.54
N ASP A 421 -22.92 -8.02 -20.71
CA ASP A 421 -21.98 -9.07 -21.13
C ASP A 421 -22.66 -10.40 -21.47
N PHE A 422 -23.84 -10.65 -20.91
CA PHE A 422 -24.65 -11.84 -21.17
C PHE A 422 -25.82 -11.62 -22.13
N LEU A 423 -26.04 -10.40 -22.63
CA LEU A 423 -27.20 -10.08 -23.45
C LEU A 423 -26.87 -9.02 -24.49
N SER A 424 -27.21 -9.30 -25.73
CA SER A 424 -27.22 -8.35 -26.84
C SER A 424 -28.59 -8.28 -27.52
N LEU A 425 -28.89 -7.13 -28.09
CA LEU A 425 -30.01 -6.88 -28.96
C LEU A 425 -29.50 -6.65 -30.38
N GLU A 426 -30.04 -7.36 -31.36
CA GLU A 426 -29.69 -7.16 -32.76
C GLU A 426 -30.95 -6.81 -33.55
N TYR A 427 -30.91 -5.75 -34.35
CA TYR A 427 -31.86 -5.49 -35.40
C TYR A 427 -31.38 -6.17 -36.64
N ALA A 428 -32.09 -7.20 -37.08
CA ALA A 428 -31.79 -8.00 -38.24
C ALA A 428 -32.78 -7.69 -39.38
N MET A 429 -32.29 -7.69 -40.60
CA MET A 429 -33.09 -7.46 -41.81
C MET A 429 -32.56 -8.28 -42.98
N ASP A 430 -33.49 -8.67 -43.85
CA ASP A 430 -33.20 -9.33 -45.12
C ASP A 430 -34.15 -8.83 -46.25
N SER A 431 -34.18 -9.51 -47.41
CA SER A 431 -35.06 -9.20 -48.52
C SER A 431 -36.56 -9.37 -48.21
N HIS A 432 -36.94 -10.04 -47.14
CA HIS A 432 -38.32 -10.41 -46.82
C HIS A 432 -38.88 -9.63 -45.61
N GLY A 433 -38.00 -9.01 -44.82
CA GLY A 433 -38.45 -8.25 -43.68
C GLY A 433 -37.35 -7.89 -42.69
N SER A 434 -37.80 -7.40 -41.52
CA SER A 434 -36.89 -7.06 -40.42
C SER A 434 -37.49 -7.53 -39.10
N TRP A 435 -36.60 -7.84 -38.14
CA TRP A 435 -36.99 -8.31 -36.81
C TRP A 435 -35.98 -7.92 -35.74
N LEU A 436 -36.37 -8.05 -34.48
CA LEU A 436 -35.51 -7.92 -33.36
C LEU A 436 -35.05 -9.28 -32.88
N ARG A 437 -33.74 -9.41 -32.64
CA ARG A 437 -33.11 -10.64 -32.13
C ARG A 437 -32.45 -10.38 -30.79
N PHE A 438 -32.86 -11.15 -29.81
CA PHE A 438 -32.20 -11.20 -28.50
C PHE A 438 -31.15 -12.32 -28.52
N ILE A 439 -29.94 -12.01 -28.06
CA ILE A 439 -28.83 -12.97 -28.04
C ILE A 439 -28.31 -13.06 -26.61
N GLY A 440 -28.54 -14.22 -25.99
CA GLY A 440 -27.96 -14.56 -24.70
C GLY A 440 -26.62 -15.29 -24.87
N TYR A 441 -25.65 -14.99 -24.02
CA TYR A 441 -24.33 -15.65 -23.98
C TYR A 441 -24.21 -16.44 -22.68
N PHE A 442 -23.81 -17.75 -22.76
CA PHE A 442 -23.78 -18.69 -21.65
C PHE A 442 -22.38 -19.21 -21.33
#